data_cd2c5356a4935cb1a81670395e6f3dff
#
_entry.id   cd2c5356a4935cb1a81670395e6f3dff
#
_cell.length_a   1.000
_cell.length_b   1.000
_cell.length_c   1.000
_cell.angle_alpha   90.00
_cell.angle_beta   90.00
_cell.angle_gamma   90.00
#
_symmetry.space_group_name_H-M   'P 1'
#
loop_
_entity.id
_entity.type
_entity.pdbx_description
1 polymer ?
#
loop_
_entity_poly.entity_id
_entity_poly.type
_entity_poly.pdbx_seq_one_letter_code
_entity_poly.pdbx_strand_id
1 'polypeptide(L)'
;VWSMVWTCLARPFPRSMAMGWKRMLLRAFGAKIASTAMVYATAHVFQPWLLIMDDYACLAEGVDCYNTVLVRIGRNATVSQRAFLCTAGHDITDPHHHQTDAPIVIGDRAWVCAEVFVGQGATVGEGAVCAARAVVIKDVEPWTMVGGNPAKFIKKRKIK
;
A
#
# COMPACT_ATOMS: atom_id res chain seq x y z
N VAL A 1 -14.48 0.36 -15.59
CA VAL A 1 -14.24 -1.03 -16.05
C VAL A 1 -13.49 -1.82 -15.00
N TRP A 2 -12.29 -1.41 -14.57
CA TRP A 2 -11.47 -2.16 -13.61
C TRP A 2 -12.21 -2.53 -12.30
N SER A 3 -12.84 -1.56 -11.63
CA SER A 3 -13.58 -1.81 -10.37
C SER A 3 -14.67 -2.85 -10.51
N MET A 4 -15.39 -2.85 -11.65
CA MET A 4 -16.42 -3.86 -11.95
C MET A 4 -15.78 -5.24 -12.11
N VAL A 5 -14.68 -5.34 -12.87
CA VAL A 5 -13.96 -6.60 -13.06
C VAL A 5 -13.49 -7.16 -11.73
N TRP A 6 -12.87 -6.33 -10.88
CA TRP A 6 -12.41 -6.75 -9.56
C TRP A 6 -13.56 -7.22 -8.66
N THR A 7 -14.65 -6.45 -8.64
CA THR A 7 -15.83 -6.78 -7.82
C THR A 7 -16.50 -8.08 -8.28
N CYS A 8 -16.64 -8.29 -9.58
CA CYS A 8 -17.35 -9.46 -10.12
C CYS A 8 -16.47 -10.72 -10.18
N LEU A 9 -15.17 -10.57 -10.44
CA LEU A 9 -14.29 -11.69 -10.74
C LEU A 9 -13.23 -12.00 -9.66
N ALA A 10 -12.92 -11.08 -8.75
CA ALA A 10 -11.98 -11.32 -7.68
C ALA A 10 -12.63 -11.45 -6.30
N ARG A 11 -13.56 -10.55 -5.96
CA ARG A 11 -14.24 -10.53 -4.65
C ARG A 11 -15.02 -11.80 -4.30
N PRO A 12 -15.70 -12.49 -5.22
CA PRO A 12 -16.45 -13.71 -4.89
C PRO A 12 -15.57 -14.86 -4.38
N PHE A 13 -14.27 -14.83 -4.68
CA PHE A 13 -13.36 -15.90 -4.28
C PHE A 13 -12.77 -15.66 -2.89
N PRO A 14 -12.85 -16.67 -1.98
CA PRO A 14 -12.35 -16.56 -0.61
C PRO A 14 -10.89 -16.13 -0.53
N ARG A 15 -10.52 -15.68 0.65
CA ARG A 15 -9.25 -15.08 1.07
C ARG A 15 -8.01 -15.78 0.54
N SER A 16 -7.92 -17.10 0.70
CA SER A 16 -6.77 -17.94 0.33
C SER A 16 -6.89 -18.59 -1.05
N MET A 17 -8.12 -18.66 -1.60
CA MET A 17 -8.34 -19.27 -2.90
C MET A 17 -8.09 -18.29 -4.03
N ALA A 18 -7.68 -18.82 -5.18
CA ALA A 18 -7.53 -18.04 -6.41
C ALA A 18 -6.54 -16.87 -6.35
N MET A 19 -5.47 -16.96 -5.53
CA MET A 19 -4.41 -15.93 -5.53
C MET A 19 -3.77 -15.76 -6.91
N GLY A 20 -3.56 -16.86 -7.63
CA GLY A 20 -3.08 -16.84 -9.02
C GLY A 20 -3.99 -16.06 -9.94
N TRP A 21 -5.30 -16.27 -9.83
CA TRP A 21 -6.33 -15.58 -10.59
C TRP A 21 -6.34 -14.07 -10.30
N LYS A 22 -6.31 -13.67 -9.04
CA LYS A 22 -6.26 -12.26 -8.63
C LYS A 22 -5.03 -11.53 -9.19
N ARG A 23 -3.86 -12.18 -9.11
CA ARG A 23 -2.63 -11.65 -9.72
C ARG A 23 -2.73 -11.55 -11.24
N MET A 24 -3.36 -12.54 -11.89
CA MET A 24 -3.57 -12.53 -13.33
C MET A 24 -4.47 -11.35 -13.73
N LEU A 25 -5.57 -11.12 -13.03
CA LEU A 25 -6.45 -9.97 -13.28
C LEU A 25 -5.70 -8.65 -13.13
N LEU A 26 -4.97 -8.46 -12.02
CA LEU A 26 -4.19 -7.24 -11.80
C LEU A 26 -3.16 -7.02 -12.92
N ARG A 27 -2.45 -8.09 -13.33
CA ARG A 27 -1.46 -8.01 -14.43
C ARG A 27 -2.12 -7.70 -15.77
N ALA A 28 -3.30 -8.26 -16.05
CA ALA A 28 -4.07 -7.97 -17.27
C ALA A 28 -4.46 -6.49 -17.36
N PHE A 29 -4.58 -5.83 -16.21
CA PHE A 29 -4.79 -4.37 -16.11
C PHE A 29 -3.51 -3.58 -15.85
N GLY A 30 -2.35 -4.13 -16.15
CA GLY A 30 -1.07 -3.42 -16.20
C GLY A 30 -0.25 -3.41 -14.91
N ALA A 31 -0.71 -4.03 -13.82
CA ALA A 31 0.07 -4.11 -12.58
C ALA A 31 1.32 -5.00 -12.76
N LYS A 32 2.43 -4.57 -12.17
CA LYS A 32 3.67 -5.36 -12.10
C LYS A 32 3.72 -6.10 -10.76
N ILE A 33 3.27 -7.34 -10.74
CA ILE A 33 3.13 -8.12 -9.51
C ILE A 33 3.92 -9.42 -9.59
N ALA A 34 4.78 -9.69 -8.62
CA ALA A 34 5.51 -10.94 -8.50
C ALA A 34 4.56 -12.14 -8.33
N SER A 35 5.01 -13.33 -8.72
CA SER A 35 4.20 -14.55 -8.64
C SER A 35 3.90 -15.02 -7.22
N THR A 36 4.68 -14.56 -6.26
CA THR A 36 4.56 -14.87 -4.83
C THR A 36 3.79 -13.82 -4.03
N ALA A 37 3.51 -12.64 -4.63
CA ALA A 37 2.80 -11.56 -3.94
C ALA A 37 1.34 -11.95 -3.63
N MET A 38 0.81 -11.40 -2.56
CA MET A 38 -0.53 -11.67 -2.05
C MET A 38 -1.40 -10.42 -2.12
N VAL A 39 -2.56 -10.53 -2.77
CA VAL A 39 -3.57 -9.47 -2.80
C VAL A 39 -4.91 -10.05 -2.37
N TYR A 40 -5.43 -9.57 -1.25
CA TYR A 40 -6.70 -10.04 -0.74
C TYR A 40 -7.87 -9.48 -1.57
N ALA A 41 -8.93 -10.26 -1.70
CA ALA A 41 -10.07 -9.92 -2.55
C ALA A 41 -10.79 -8.61 -2.15
N THR A 42 -10.72 -8.27 -0.88
CA THR A 42 -11.31 -7.05 -0.32
C THR A 42 -10.40 -5.84 -0.41
N ALA A 43 -9.12 -6.03 -0.79
CA ALA A 43 -8.25 -4.89 -1.09
C ALA A 43 -8.79 -4.14 -2.32
N HIS A 44 -8.77 -2.83 -2.24
CA HIS A 44 -9.10 -1.93 -3.34
C HIS A 44 -7.80 -1.34 -3.91
N VAL A 45 -7.64 -1.44 -5.24
CA VAL A 45 -6.54 -0.81 -5.99
C VAL A 45 -7.19 0.11 -7.01
N PHE A 46 -6.93 1.41 -6.92
CA PHE A 46 -7.60 2.38 -7.79
C PHE A 46 -7.12 2.27 -9.24
N GLN A 47 -5.80 2.26 -9.47
CA GLN A 47 -5.20 2.14 -10.80
C GLN A 47 -4.14 1.02 -10.81
N PRO A 48 -4.51 -0.21 -11.23
CA PRO A 48 -3.58 -1.34 -11.19
C PRO A 48 -2.30 -1.13 -12.01
N TRP A 49 -2.35 -0.41 -13.12
CA TRP A 49 -1.17 -0.10 -13.95
C TRP A 49 -0.13 0.80 -13.26
N LEU A 50 -0.47 1.40 -12.12
CA LEU A 50 0.41 2.17 -11.25
C LEU A 50 0.77 1.43 -9.96
N LEU A 51 0.65 0.09 -9.94
CA LEU A 51 1.01 -0.75 -8.80
C LEU A 51 2.17 -1.69 -9.15
N ILE A 52 3.20 -1.67 -8.31
CA ILE A 52 4.30 -2.64 -8.34
C ILE A 52 4.34 -3.38 -7.01
N MET A 53 4.36 -4.71 -7.05
CA MET A 53 4.51 -5.55 -5.86
C MET A 53 5.61 -6.59 -6.12
N ASP A 54 6.64 -6.53 -5.31
CA ASP A 54 7.76 -7.47 -5.36
C ASP A 54 7.43 -8.81 -4.67
N ASP A 55 8.38 -9.74 -4.64
CA ASP A 55 8.18 -11.08 -4.09
C ASP A 55 7.71 -11.05 -2.62
N TYR A 56 6.70 -11.87 -2.32
CA TYR A 56 6.09 -12.01 -0.99
C TYR A 56 5.51 -10.71 -0.42
N ALA A 57 5.34 -9.67 -1.24
CA ALA A 57 4.62 -8.46 -0.84
C ALA A 57 3.14 -8.78 -0.58
N CYS A 58 2.53 -8.11 0.38
CA CYS A 58 1.15 -8.36 0.77
C CYS A 58 0.32 -7.07 0.87
N LEU A 59 -0.82 -7.06 0.17
CA LEU A 59 -1.94 -6.15 0.41
C LEU A 59 -3.06 -6.95 1.11
N ALA A 60 -3.25 -6.69 2.41
CA ALA A 60 -4.21 -7.42 3.24
C ALA A 60 -5.66 -6.95 3.02
N GLU A 61 -6.57 -7.51 3.81
CA GLU A 61 -8.00 -7.24 3.70
C GLU A 61 -8.35 -5.77 3.91
N GLY A 62 -9.19 -5.24 3.04
CA GLY A 62 -9.72 -3.90 3.15
C GLY A 62 -8.66 -2.79 3.00
N VAL A 63 -7.45 -3.12 2.56
CA VAL A 63 -6.47 -2.09 2.20
C VAL A 63 -7.04 -1.25 1.07
N ASP A 64 -7.01 0.06 1.23
CA ASP A 64 -7.32 1.00 0.17
C ASP A 64 -6.02 1.57 -0.40
N CYS A 65 -5.73 1.21 -1.65
CA CYS A 65 -4.60 1.73 -2.41
C CYS A 65 -5.12 2.73 -3.44
N TYR A 66 -5.31 3.97 -2.98
CA TYR A 66 -5.73 5.09 -3.82
C TYR A 66 -4.50 5.68 -4.52
N ASN A 67 -4.11 5.01 -5.58
CA ASN A 67 -2.88 5.27 -6.32
C ASN A 67 -3.16 6.00 -7.64
N THR A 68 -3.16 7.33 -7.60
CA THR A 68 -3.23 8.20 -8.79
C THR A 68 -1.88 8.28 -9.51
N VAL A 69 -0.79 8.00 -8.78
CA VAL A 69 0.57 7.78 -9.28
C VAL A 69 1.14 6.50 -8.68
N LEU A 70 2.41 6.21 -8.95
CA LEU A 70 3.05 4.94 -8.61
C LEU A 70 3.00 4.64 -7.11
N VAL A 71 2.56 3.42 -6.79
CA VAL A 71 2.79 2.76 -5.49
C VAL A 71 3.66 1.53 -5.71
N ARG A 72 4.77 1.46 -4.99
CA ARG A 72 5.64 0.27 -4.94
C ARG A 72 5.62 -0.36 -3.56
N ILE A 73 5.47 -1.69 -3.52
CA ILE A 73 5.54 -2.49 -2.30
C ILE A 73 6.66 -3.50 -2.47
N GLY A 74 7.70 -3.34 -1.66
CA GLY A 74 8.94 -4.11 -1.71
C GLY A 74 8.78 -5.54 -1.24
N ARG A 75 9.85 -6.31 -1.38
CA ARG A 75 9.91 -7.74 -1.04
C ARG A 75 9.62 -7.97 0.44
N ASN A 76 8.78 -8.97 0.73
CA ASN A 76 8.36 -9.31 2.10
C ASN A 76 7.72 -8.14 2.87
N ALA A 77 7.34 -7.07 2.20
CA ALA A 77 6.63 -5.98 2.84
C ALA A 77 5.14 -6.32 3.01
N THR A 78 4.56 -5.88 4.12
CA THR A 78 3.15 -6.13 4.42
C THR A 78 2.42 -4.82 4.67
N VAL A 79 1.35 -4.60 3.93
CA VAL A 79 0.35 -3.57 4.18
C VAL A 79 -0.85 -4.27 4.81
N SER A 80 -1.05 -4.04 6.10
CA SER A 80 -2.05 -4.75 6.91
C SER A 80 -3.46 -4.18 6.72
N GLN A 81 -4.41 -4.85 7.35
CA GLN A 81 -5.85 -4.65 7.18
C GLN A 81 -6.27 -3.18 7.32
N ARG A 82 -7.09 -2.74 6.36
CA ARG A 82 -7.68 -1.39 6.33
C ARG A 82 -6.66 -0.24 6.35
N ALA A 83 -5.39 -0.50 6.05
CA ALA A 83 -4.45 0.58 5.80
C ALA A 83 -4.84 1.35 4.54
N PHE A 84 -4.55 2.64 4.52
CA PHE A 84 -4.85 3.51 3.40
C PHE A 84 -3.55 4.09 2.83
N LEU A 85 -3.24 3.77 1.59
CA LEU A 85 -2.13 4.34 0.82
C LEU A 85 -2.72 5.39 -0.12
N CYS A 86 -2.45 6.67 0.14
CA CYS A 86 -3.04 7.79 -0.60
C CYS A 86 -1.95 8.60 -1.29
N THR A 87 -1.80 8.44 -2.61
CA THR A 87 -0.80 9.17 -3.39
C THR A 87 -1.27 10.57 -3.81
N ALA A 88 -2.53 10.91 -3.58
CA ALA A 88 -3.12 12.18 -3.96
C ALA A 88 -3.34 13.11 -2.78
N GLY A 89 -3.28 14.40 -3.04
CA GLY A 89 -3.63 15.48 -2.13
C GLY A 89 -4.04 16.72 -2.90
N HIS A 90 -4.09 17.84 -2.22
CA HIS A 90 -4.39 19.12 -2.83
C HIS A 90 -3.46 20.20 -2.29
N ASP A 91 -3.13 21.18 -3.12
CA ASP A 91 -2.41 22.38 -2.67
C ASP A 91 -3.33 23.25 -1.83
N ILE A 92 -3.04 23.31 -0.52
CA ILE A 92 -3.82 24.09 0.43
C ILE A 92 -3.59 25.60 0.30
N THR A 93 -2.59 26.02 -0.46
CA THR A 93 -2.29 27.43 -0.71
C THR A 93 -2.96 27.94 -1.98
N ASP A 94 -3.45 27.03 -2.81
CA ASP A 94 -4.19 27.35 -4.02
C ASP A 94 -5.70 27.45 -3.73
N PRO A 95 -6.34 28.59 -4.03
CA PRO A 95 -7.78 28.77 -3.79
C PRO A 95 -8.66 27.82 -4.59
N HIS A 96 -8.15 27.18 -5.64
CA HIS A 96 -8.84 26.18 -6.43
C HIS A 96 -8.52 24.75 -6.00
N HIS A 97 -7.66 24.56 -4.98
CA HIS A 97 -7.24 23.27 -4.46
C HIS A 97 -6.78 22.30 -5.56
N HIS A 98 -5.89 22.79 -6.43
CA HIS A 98 -5.33 21.92 -7.50
C HIS A 98 -4.77 20.65 -6.89
N GLN A 99 -5.03 19.52 -7.56
CA GLN A 99 -4.57 18.21 -7.13
C GLN A 99 -3.05 18.13 -7.18
N THR A 100 -2.49 17.54 -6.15
CA THR A 100 -1.06 17.19 -6.06
C THR A 100 -0.92 15.70 -5.92
N ASP A 101 0.09 15.11 -6.56
CA ASP A 101 0.32 13.68 -6.51
C ASP A 101 1.80 13.41 -6.27
N ALA A 102 2.10 12.45 -5.40
CA ALA A 102 3.47 11.98 -5.22
C ALA A 102 3.49 10.48 -4.91
N PRO A 103 4.47 9.71 -5.45
CA PRO A 103 4.53 8.26 -5.32
C PRO A 103 4.74 7.83 -3.87
N ILE A 104 4.23 6.64 -3.53
CA ILE A 104 4.49 5.98 -2.23
C ILE A 104 5.39 4.78 -2.46
N VAL A 105 6.41 4.64 -1.62
CA VAL A 105 7.31 3.49 -1.61
C VAL A 105 7.28 2.81 -0.24
N ILE A 106 6.89 1.55 -0.24
CA ILE A 106 7.01 0.67 0.94
C ILE A 106 8.22 -0.22 0.70
N GLY A 107 9.28 -0.01 1.45
CA GLY A 107 10.56 -0.71 1.32
C GLY A 107 10.49 -2.20 1.66
N ASP A 108 11.54 -2.93 1.33
CA ASP A 108 11.64 -4.36 1.62
C ASP A 108 11.45 -4.63 3.12
N ARG A 109 10.73 -5.71 3.49
CA ARG A 109 10.48 -6.10 4.89
C ARG A 109 9.79 -5.04 5.75
N ALA A 110 9.32 -3.94 5.16
CA ALA A 110 8.55 -2.94 5.90
C ALA A 110 7.18 -3.48 6.31
N TRP A 111 6.68 -2.99 7.41
CA TRP A 111 5.38 -3.37 7.93
C TRP A 111 4.51 -2.14 8.22
N VAL A 112 3.56 -1.92 7.35
CA VAL A 112 2.49 -0.96 7.55
C VAL A 112 1.37 -1.69 8.31
N CYS A 113 1.23 -1.43 9.61
CA CYS A 113 0.24 -2.11 10.46
C CYS A 113 -1.19 -1.71 10.10
N ALA A 114 -2.15 -2.32 10.80
CA ALA A 114 -3.57 -2.11 10.54
C ALA A 114 -3.99 -0.63 10.68
N GLU A 115 -4.85 -0.17 9.78
CA GLU A 115 -5.45 1.16 9.80
C GLU A 115 -4.45 2.33 9.74
N VAL A 116 -3.23 2.09 9.27
CA VAL A 116 -2.24 3.14 9.03
C VAL A 116 -2.63 3.94 7.79
N PHE A 117 -2.56 5.26 7.89
CA PHE A 117 -2.60 6.15 6.74
C PHE A 117 -1.17 6.45 6.28
N VAL A 118 -0.89 6.25 4.98
CA VAL A 118 0.36 6.68 4.34
C VAL A 118 0.03 7.71 3.27
N GLY A 119 0.50 8.92 3.48
CA GLY A 119 0.24 10.05 2.59
C GLY A 119 1.18 10.11 1.39
N GLN A 120 0.83 10.97 0.45
CA GLN A 120 1.58 11.20 -0.79
C GLN A 120 3.06 11.51 -0.53
N GLY A 121 3.92 10.96 -1.36
CA GLY A 121 5.38 11.18 -1.33
C GLY A 121 6.14 10.45 -0.23
N ALA A 122 5.46 9.76 0.70
CA ALA A 122 6.13 9.10 1.80
C ALA A 122 6.83 7.80 1.37
N THR A 123 8.08 7.66 1.81
CA THR A 123 8.85 6.41 1.73
C THR A 123 8.90 5.75 3.10
N VAL A 124 8.38 4.54 3.21
CA VAL A 124 8.58 3.68 4.39
C VAL A 124 9.82 2.84 4.15
N GLY A 125 10.91 3.15 4.82
CA GLY A 125 12.22 2.53 4.61
C GLY A 125 12.25 1.02 4.85
N GLU A 126 13.31 0.35 4.36
CA GLU A 126 13.49 -1.09 4.54
C GLU A 126 13.35 -1.48 6.02
N GLY A 127 12.59 -2.54 6.29
CA GLY A 127 12.40 -3.06 7.64
C GLY A 127 11.70 -2.10 8.62
N ALA A 128 11.23 -0.94 8.19
CA ALA A 128 10.50 -0.02 9.05
C ALA A 128 9.12 -0.58 9.44
N VAL A 129 8.61 -0.11 10.57
CA VAL A 129 7.27 -0.48 11.09
C VAL A 129 6.47 0.78 11.35
N CYS A 130 5.33 0.91 10.70
CA CYS A 130 4.34 1.92 11.02
C CYS A 130 3.32 1.28 11.97
N ALA A 131 3.28 1.71 13.24
CA ALA A 131 2.37 1.17 14.25
C ALA A 131 0.90 1.38 13.84
N ALA A 132 0.02 0.51 14.33
CA ALA A 132 -1.40 0.58 13.98
C ALA A 132 -1.99 1.99 14.20
N ARG A 133 -2.79 2.45 13.24
CA ARG A 133 -3.44 3.77 13.23
C ARG A 133 -2.49 4.97 13.17
N ALA A 134 -1.23 4.76 12.80
CA ALA A 134 -0.31 5.87 12.57
C ALA A 134 -0.68 6.67 11.30
N VAL A 135 -0.38 7.98 11.32
CA VAL A 135 -0.54 8.87 10.16
C VAL A 135 0.85 9.25 9.67
N VAL A 136 1.29 8.58 8.61
CA VAL A 136 2.63 8.72 8.01
C VAL A 136 2.55 9.71 6.86
N ILE A 137 3.11 10.90 7.05
CA ILE A 137 3.11 12.00 6.06
C ILE A 137 4.54 12.47 5.73
N LYS A 138 5.54 11.74 6.19
CA LYS A 138 6.97 11.95 5.91
C LYS A 138 7.67 10.60 5.81
N ASP A 139 8.87 10.61 5.25
CA ASP A 139 9.70 9.42 5.17
C ASP A 139 9.96 8.80 6.53
N VAL A 140 9.96 7.48 6.56
CA VAL A 140 10.28 6.66 7.73
C VAL A 140 11.62 5.99 7.50
N GLU A 141 12.59 6.29 8.37
CA GLU A 141 13.93 5.74 8.30
C GLU A 141 13.93 4.21 8.33
N PRO A 142 14.83 3.54 7.60
CA PRO A 142 14.99 2.10 7.65
C PRO A 142 15.17 1.57 9.07
N TRP A 143 14.60 0.38 9.32
CA TRP A 143 14.75 -0.32 10.61
C TRP A 143 14.30 0.49 11.83
N THR A 144 13.29 1.34 11.65
CA THR A 144 12.68 2.09 12.75
C THR A 144 11.20 1.74 12.90
N MET A 145 10.68 1.95 14.09
CA MET A 145 9.26 1.92 14.38
C MET A 145 8.78 3.34 14.64
N VAL A 146 7.71 3.74 13.95
CA VAL A 146 7.02 5.01 14.12
C VAL A 146 5.56 4.79 14.49
N GLY A 147 4.92 5.77 15.10
CA GLY A 147 3.49 5.70 15.45
C GLY A 147 2.92 7.04 15.87
N GLY A 148 1.60 7.12 15.94
CA GLY A 148 0.86 8.33 16.31
C GLY A 148 0.39 9.15 15.12
N ASN A 149 -0.23 10.28 15.38
CA ASN A 149 -0.74 11.25 14.40
C ASN A 149 -0.25 12.67 14.77
N PRO A 150 0.67 13.26 13.99
CA PRO A 150 1.48 12.63 12.95
C PRO A 150 2.44 11.58 13.53
N ALA A 151 2.86 10.62 12.70
CA ALA A 151 3.74 9.55 13.12
C ALA A 151 5.11 10.09 13.57
N LYS A 152 5.56 9.62 14.74
CA LYS A 152 6.86 9.97 15.34
C LYS A 152 7.65 8.71 15.65
N PHE A 153 8.97 8.86 15.73
CA PHE A 153 9.86 7.77 16.12
C PHE A 153 9.51 7.19 17.49
N ILE A 154 9.45 5.87 17.58
CA ILE A 154 9.23 5.13 18.84
C ILE A 154 10.52 4.42 19.25
N LYS A 155 11.08 3.61 18.35
CA LYS A 155 12.31 2.83 18.62
C LYS A 155 12.96 2.31 17.35
N LYS A 156 14.19 1.86 17.43
CA LYS A 156 14.83 1.04 16.39
C LYS A 156 14.26 -0.38 16.40
N ARG A 157 14.03 -0.94 15.19
CA ARG A 157 13.64 -2.34 15.03
C ARG A 157 14.87 -3.22 14.99
N LYS A 158 14.89 -4.24 15.84
CA LYS A 158 15.88 -5.34 15.77
C LYS A 158 15.13 -6.61 15.36
N ILE A 159 15.66 -7.34 14.39
CA ILE A 159 15.17 -8.68 14.03
C ILE A 159 15.98 -9.67 14.86
N LYS A 160 15.31 -10.71 15.38
CA LYS A 160 15.95 -11.84 16.06
C LYS A 160 16.47 -12.84 15.04
#